data_2983140688f4f4947093788c86213d88
#
_entry.id   2983140688f4f4947093788c86213d88
#
_cell.length_a   1.000
_cell.length_b   1.000
_cell.length_c   1.000
_cell.angle_alpha   90.00
_cell.angle_beta   90.00
_cell.angle_gamma   90.00
#
_symmetry.space_group_name_H-M   'P 1'
#
loop_
_entity.id
_entity.type
_entity.pdbx_description
1 polymer ?
#
loop_
_entity_poly.entity_id
_entity_poly.type
_entity_poly.pdbx_seq_one_letter_code
_entity_poly.pdbx_strand_id
1 'polypeptide(L)'
;GAIENMTNVLRSMVDFPSTTLVTRETKKEDLLGNIVLAPPSAHGSTWIRKMTPFVTGSASGWMAFRGARRRRAVDKGFVLSDHCDWYSLLDSIKATGAEKIICTHGYTDIFSKYLRELGYDARTEKTQYEGESSEMEKEEVEVKEIQE
;
A
#
# COMPACT_ATOMS: atom_id res chain seq x y z
N GLY A 1 6.12 15.92 8.39
CA GLY A 1 5.95 15.12 7.18
C GLY A 1 4.59 14.42 7.14
N ALA A 2 4.26 13.74 6.05
CA ALA A 2 2.94 13.14 5.85
C ALA A 2 2.54 12.20 7.02
N ILE A 3 3.43 11.34 7.46
CA ILE A 3 3.19 10.42 8.59
C ILE A 3 2.90 11.19 9.88
N GLU A 4 3.69 12.21 10.21
CA GLU A 4 3.47 13.03 11.40
C GLU A 4 2.11 13.73 11.36
N ASN A 5 1.76 14.32 10.22
CA ASN A 5 0.47 14.98 10.06
C ASN A 5 -0.69 13.99 10.26
N MET A 6 -0.61 12.82 9.67
CA MET A 6 -1.63 11.78 9.84
C MET A 6 -1.70 11.30 11.29
N THR A 7 -0.57 11.05 11.93
CA THR A 7 -0.51 10.65 13.34
C THR A 7 -1.18 11.70 14.25
N ASN A 8 -0.92 12.97 13.99
CA ASN A 8 -1.52 14.06 14.77
C ASN A 8 -3.03 14.14 14.61
N VAL A 9 -3.56 13.92 13.40
CA VAL A 9 -5.01 13.84 13.17
C VAL A 9 -5.62 12.66 13.93
N LEU A 10 -4.99 11.48 13.84
CA LEU A 10 -5.52 10.27 14.46
C LEU A 10 -5.38 10.21 15.97
N ARG A 11 -4.49 11.01 16.60
CA ARG A 11 -4.31 11.06 18.07
C ARG A 11 -5.59 11.45 18.83
N SER A 12 -6.51 12.16 18.18
CA SER A 12 -7.81 12.48 18.80
C SER A 12 -8.77 11.29 18.85
N MET A 13 -8.48 10.24 18.07
CA MET A 13 -9.35 9.08 17.91
C MET A 13 -8.74 7.78 18.47
N VAL A 14 -7.41 7.69 18.47
CA VAL A 14 -6.66 6.50 18.86
C VAL A 14 -5.50 6.89 19.77
N ASP A 15 -5.28 6.11 20.82
CA ASP A 15 -4.12 6.28 21.72
C ASP A 15 -2.87 5.72 21.03
N PHE A 16 -2.01 6.64 20.55
CA PHE A 16 -0.72 6.31 19.96
C PHE A 16 0.40 6.48 20.98
N PRO A 17 1.43 5.62 20.94
CA PRO A 17 2.66 5.87 21.66
C PRO A 17 3.26 7.24 21.32
N SER A 18 4.06 7.79 22.23
CA SER A 18 4.79 9.03 21.94
C SER A 18 5.72 8.83 20.74
N THR A 19 5.69 9.79 19.83
CA THR A 19 6.52 9.78 18.62
C THR A 19 7.36 11.05 18.56
N THR A 20 8.55 10.95 17.96
CA THR A 20 9.44 12.07 17.71
C THR A 20 9.63 12.24 16.21
N LEU A 21 9.45 13.46 15.72
CA LEU A 21 9.68 13.77 14.30
C LEU A 21 11.18 13.70 14.00
N VAL A 22 11.54 12.87 13.02
CA VAL A 22 12.92 12.83 12.49
C VAL A 22 13.15 14.03 11.58
N THR A 23 14.07 14.90 11.97
CA THR A 23 14.46 16.11 11.24
C THR A 23 15.86 15.98 10.63
N ARG A 24 16.36 17.05 10.00
CA ARG A 24 17.74 17.09 9.48
C ARG A 24 18.78 17.14 10.60
N GLU A 25 18.40 17.63 11.77
CA GLU A 25 19.24 17.75 12.96
C GLU A 25 19.27 16.48 13.80
N THR A 26 18.33 15.53 13.57
CA THR A 26 18.29 14.25 14.29
C THR A 26 19.58 13.46 14.01
N LYS A 27 20.29 13.14 15.05
CA LYS A 27 21.54 12.38 14.96
C LYS A 27 21.25 10.90 14.81
N LYS A 28 22.17 10.19 14.19
CA LYS A 28 22.05 8.74 13.99
C LYS A 28 21.96 7.99 15.32
N GLU A 29 22.69 8.45 16.33
CA GLU A 29 22.72 7.88 17.66
C GLU A 29 21.34 7.91 18.33
N ASP A 30 20.56 8.96 18.06
CA ASP A 30 19.19 9.11 18.60
C ASP A 30 18.19 8.12 18.00
N LEU A 31 18.56 7.50 16.87
CA LEU A 31 17.72 6.53 16.16
C LEU A 31 18.06 5.08 16.52
N LEU A 32 19.17 4.84 17.20
CA LEU A 32 19.59 3.48 17.58
C LEU A 32 18.56 2.82 18.52
N GLY A 33 18.16 1.59 18.18
CA GLY A 33 17.18 0.83 18.96
C GLY A 33 15.73 1.31 18.79
N ASN A 34 15.49 2.29 17.92
CA ASN A 34 14.16 2.83 17.65
C ASN A 34 13.58 2.31 16.33
N ILE A 35 12.24 2.36 16.22
CA ILE A 35 11.54 2.12 14.98
C ILE A 35 11.30 3.46 14.29
N VAL A 36 11.74 3.57 13.03
CA VAL A 36 11.49 4.75 12.19
C VAL A 36 10.39 4.42 11.19
N LEU A 37 9.28 5.14 11.25
CA LEU A 37 8.20 5.02 10.28
C LEU A 37 8.42 6.01 9.14
N ALA A 38 8.42 5.50 7.92
CA ALA A 38 8.63 6.29 6.72
C ALA A 38 7.63 5.90 5.62
N PRO A 39 7.24 6.82 4.73
CA PRO A 39 6.39 6.48 3.59
C PRO A 39 7.15 5.56 2.62
N PRO A 40 6.45 4.76 1.79
CA PRO A 40 7.09 3.87 0.82
C PRO A 40 8.09 4.59 -0.10
N SER A 41 7.81 5.82 -0.48
CA SER A 41 8.69 6.66 -1.31
C SER A 41 10.05 6.99 -0.67
N ALA A 42 10.21 6.77 0.62
CA ALA A 42 11.51 6.92 1.30
C ALA A 42 12.46 5.74 1.05
N HIS A 43 11.94 4.59 0.63
CA HIS A 43 12.75 3.40 0.39
C HIS A 43 13.81 3.65 -0.69
N GLY A 44 15.05 3.24 -0.44
CA GLY A 44 16.18 3.46 -1.34
C GLY A 44 16.68 4.91 -1.45
N SER A 45 16.02 5.88 -0.80
CA SER A 45 16.43 7.29 -0.84
C SER A 45 17.76 7.53 -0.12
N THR A 46 18.42 8.63 -0.48
CA THR A 46 19.66 9.07 0.21
C THR A 46 19.40 9.44 1.67
N TRP A 47 18.17 9.84 1.99
CA TRP A 47 17.76 10.16 3.35
C TRP A 47 17.83 8.93 4.27
N ILE A 48 17.24 7.81 3.86
CA ILE A 48 17.21 6.60 4.68
C ILE A 48 18.60 5.96 4.81
N ARG A 49 19.44 6.08 3.78
CA ARG A 49 20.83 5.54 3.80
C ARG A 49 21.68 6.15 4.91
N LYS A 50 21.39 7.39 5.31
CA LYS A 50 22.12 8.05 6.41
C LYS A 50 21.91 7.36 7.76
N MET A 51 20.87 6.55 7.89
CA MET A 51 20.54 5.83 9.14
C MET A 51 21.21 4.45 9.25
N THR A 52 21.96 4.02 8.23
CA THR A 52 22.66 2.70 8.22
C THR A 52 23.56 2.54 9.46
N PRO A 53 23.58 1.34 10.13
CA PRO A 53 22.86 0.12 9.75
C PRO A 53 21.40 0.10 10.23
N PHE A 54 20.50 -0.45 9.44
CA PHE A 54 19.09 -0.66 9.79
C PHE A 54 18.55 -1.93 9.11
N VAL A 55 17.45 -2.44 9.62
CA VAL A 55 16.66 -3.51 9.02
C VAL A 55 15.36 -2.91 8.49
N THR A 56 15.02 -3.25 7.26
CA THR A 56 13.81 -2.76 6.60
C THR A 56 12.62 -3.66 6.82
N GLY A 57 11.48 -3.05 7.17
CA GLY A 57 10.18 -3.69 7.21
C GLY A 57 9.21 -2.99 6.25
N SER A 58 8.45 -3.72 5.47
CA SER A 58 7.38 -3.17 4.64
C SER A 58 6.04 -3.74 5.08
N ALA A 59 5.09 -2.85 5.38
CA ALA A 59 3.71 -3.21 5.68
C ALA A 59 2.86 -2.91 4.43
N SER A 60 2.29 -3.96 3.83
CA SER A 60 1.41 -3.86 2.66
C SER A 60 0.69 -5.19 2.45
N GLY A 61 -0.52 -5.17 1.89
CA GLY A 61 -1.24 -6.37 1.46
C GLY A 61 -0.42 -7.20 0.45
N TRP A 62 0.39 -6.55 -0.37
CA TRP A 62 1.30 -7.21 -1.32
C TRP A 62 2.36 -8.10 -0.68
N MET A 63 2.64 -7.91 0.60
CA MET A 63 3.59 -8.77 1.33
C MET A 63 3.09 -10.21 1.53
N ALA A 64 1.82 -10.48 1.23
CA ALA A 64 1.30 -11.85 1.12
C ALA A 64 1.95 -12.62 -0.04
N PHE A 65 2.42 -11.93 -1.07
CA PHE A 65 2.99 -12.54 -2.28
C PHE A 65 4.51 -12.54 -2.24
N ARG A 66 5.09 -13.72 -2.40
CA ARG A 66 6.55 -13.93 -2.34
C ARG A 66 7.32 -13.09 -3.37
N GLY A 67 6.75 -12.92 -4.58
CA GLY A 67 7.32 -12.11 -5.65
C GLY A 67 7.41 -10.64 -5.30
N ALA A 68 6.34 -10.05 -4.76
CA ALA A 68 6.31 -8.65 -4.38
C ALA A 68 7.35 -8.32 -3.29
N ARG A 69 7.51 -9.22 -2.29
CA ARG A 69 8.52 -9.05 -1.24
C ARG A 69 9.95 -9.07 -1.79
N ARG A 70 10.23 -9.93 -2.78
CA ARG A 70 11.55 -10.00 -3.43
C ARG A 70 11.86 -8.74 -4.22
N ARG A 71 10.91 -8.24 -5.02
CA ARG A 71 11.09 -7.02 -5.82
C ARG A 71 11.37 -5.80 -4.96
N ARG A 72 10.68 -5.65 -3.83
CA ARG A 72 10.87 -4.52 -2.92
C ARG A 72 12.15 -4.58 -2.10
N ALA A 73 12.95 -5.65 -2.20
CA ALA A 73 14.24 -5.80 -1.51
C ALA A 73 14.19 -5.43 -0.02
N VAL A 74 13.11 -5.84 0.68
CA VAL A 74 12.93 -5.57 2.11
C VAL A 74 13.29 -6.80 2.94
N ASP A 75 13.88 -6.59 4.11
CA ASP A 75 14.30 -7.67 5.00
C ASP A 75 13.10 -8.42 5.57
N LYS A 76 12.02 -7.69 5.91
CA LYS A 76 10.77 -8.27 6.42
C LYS A 76 9.55 -7.65 5.75
N GLY A 77 8.56 -8.48 5.42
CA GLY A 77 7.25 -8.06 4.97
C GLY A 77 6.19 -8.37 6.01
N PHE A 78 5.31 -7.41 6.28
CA PHE A 78 4.15 -7.57 7.13
C PHE A 78 2.89 -7.47 6.25
N VAL A 79 2.06 -8.50 6.29
CA VAL A 79 0.79 -8.51 5.55
C VAL A 79 -0.19 -7.62 6.30
N LEU A 80 -0.32 -6.40 5.85
CA LEU A 80 -1.23 -5.40 6.41
C LEU A 80 -1.81 -4.58 5.25
N SER A 81 -3.12 -4.50 5.16
CA SER A 81 -3.82 -3.75 4.12
C SER A 81 -4.99 -2.98 4.73
N ASP A 82 -5.22 -1.80 4.22
CA ASP A 82 -6.43 -1.00 4.43
C ASP A 82 -7.55 -1.35 3.42
N HIS A 83 -7.24 -2.20 2.44
CA HIS A 83 -8.24 -2.77 1.54
C HIS A 83 -8.88 -4.00 2.14
N CYS A 84 -10.19 -4.17 1.93
CA CYS A 84 -10.88 -5.38 2.32
C CYS A 84 -10.41 -6.58 1.49
N ASP A 85 -10.54 -7.77 2.03
CA ASP A 85 -10.33 -9.01 1.28
C ASP A 85 -11.48 -9.30 0.31
N TRP A 86 -11.32 -10.35 -0.49
CA TRP A 86 -12.30 -10.75 -1.50
C TRP A 86 -13.70 -11.01 -0.91
N TYR A 87 -13.78 -11.73 0.18
CA TYR A 87 -15.05 -12.08 0.80
C TYR A 87 -15.72 -10.87 1.42
N SER A 88 -14.97 -10.06 2.15
CA SER A 88 -15.46 -8.81 2.75
C SER A 88 -15.94 -7.81 1.68
N LEU A 89 -15.30 -7.78 0.50
CA LEU A 89 -15.73 -6.95 -0.62
C LEU A 89 -17.09 -7.42 -1.16
N LEU A 90 -17.26 -8.73 -1.37
CA LEU A 90 -18.54 -9.29 -1.83
C LEU A 90 -19.67 -9.11 -0.82
N ASP A 91 -19.37 -9.30 0.46
CA ASP A 91 -20.34 -9.07 1.54
C ASP A 91 -20.76 -7.61 1.63
N SER A 92 -19.80 -6.69 1.44
CA SER A 92 -20.07 -5.25 1.39
C SER A 92 -20.99 -4.89 0.22
N ILE A 93 -20.73 -5.40 -0.97
CA ILE A 93 -21.59 -5.21 -2.14
C ILE A 93 -23.01 -5.72 -1.86
N LYS A 94 -23.12 -6.94 -1.35
CA LYS A 94 -24.40 -7.53 -1.00
C LYS A 94 -25.14 -6.72 0.05
N ALA A 95 -24.46 -6.21 1.06
CA ALA A 95 -25.03 -5.40 2.13
C ALA A 95 -25.57 -4.06 1.65
N THR A 96 -25.08 -3.51 0.54
CA THR A 96 -25.61 -2.27 -0.05
C THR A 96 -26.99 -2.45 -0.67
N GLY A 97 -27.35 -3.68 -1.06
CA GLY A 97 -28.56 -3.97 -1.83
C GLY A 97 -28.56 -3.39 -3.26
N ALA A 98 -27.39 -2.93 -3.75
CA ALA A 98 -27.27 -2.34 -5.07
C ALA A 98 -27.39 -3.39 -6.17
N GLU A 99 -28.18 -3.12 -7.19
CA GLU A 99 -28.32 -3.96 -8.39
C GLU A 99 -27.25 -3.61 -9.45
N LYS A 100 -26.81 -2.34 -9.48
CA LYS A 100 -25.81 -1.82 -10.42
C LYS A 100 -24.49 -1.56 -9.71
N ILE A 101 -23.41 -2.14 -10.22
CA ILE A 101 -22.07 -2.02 -9.66
C ILE A 101 -21.13 -1.43 -10.70
N ILE A 102 -20.38 -0.40 -10.32
CA ILE A 102 -19.38 0.23 -11.17
C ILE A 102 -18.00 -0.06 -10.59
N CYS A 103 -17.16 -0.78 -11.35
CA CYS A 103 -15.79 -1.10 -10.98
C CYS A 103 -14.86 -0.05 -11.57
N THR A 104 -14.06 0.64 -10.75
CA THR A 104 -13.33 1.84 -11.15
C THR A 104 -11.81 1.74 -11.12
N HIS A 105 -11.23 0.85 -10.30
CA HIS A 105 -9.78 0.65 -10.25
C HIS A 105 -9.41 -0.79 -9.86
N GLY A 106 -8.16 -1.17 -10.07
CA GLY A 106 -7.70 -2.54 -9.90
C GLY A 106 -8.07 -3.43 -11.09
N TYR A 107 -8.29 -4.71 -10.86
CA TYR A 107 -8.64 -5.69 -11.90
C TYR A 107 -10.13 -5.59 -12.27
N THR A 108 -10.56 -4.42 -12.74
CA THR A 108 -11.97 -4.06 -12.98
C THR A 108 -12.67 -4.99 -13.94
N ASP A 109 -12.01 -5.43 -15.03
CA ASP A 109 -12.62 -6.29 -16.06
C ASP A 109 -12.93 -7.69 -15.50
N ILE A 110 -11.98 -8.27 -14.77
CA ILE A 110 -12.15 -9.59 -14.16
C ILE A 110 -13.25 -9.51 -13.09
N PHE A 111 -13.21 -8.49 -12.25
CA PHE A 111 -14.14 -8.34 -11.15
C PHE A 111 -15.56 -8.05 -11.65
N SER A 112 -15.75 -7.15 -12.62
CA SER A 112 -17.06 -6.88 -13.21
C SER A 112 -17.65 -8.10 -13.90
N LYS A 113 -16.81 -8.91 -14.58
CA LYS A 113 -17.25 -10.19 -15.16
C LYS A 113 -17.77 -11.14 -14.08
N TYR A 114 -17.04 -11.31 -13.00
CA TYR A 114 -17.44 -12.16 -11.88
C TYR A 114 -18.76 -11.70 -11.26
N LEU A 115 -18.94 -10.39 -11.06
CA LEU A 115 -20.19 -9.84 -10.52
C LEU A 115 -21.37 -10.07 -11.46
N ARG A 116 -21.19 -10.01 -12.78
CA ARG A 116 -22.23 -10.37 -13.75
C ARG A 116 -22.63 -11.84 -13.66
N GLU A 117 -21.66 -12.74 -13.43
CA GLU A 117 -21.91 -14.16 -13.22
C GLU A 117 -22.74 -14.41 -11.94
N LEU A 118 -22.62 -13.52 -10.95
CA LEU A 118 -23.44 -13.52 -9.73
C LEU A 118 -24.82 -12.85 -9.91
N GLY A 119 -25.10 -12.29 -11.08
CA GLY A 119 -26.40 -11.67 -11.40
C GLY A 119 -26.48 -10.16 -11.21
N TYR A 120 -25.37 -9.48 -10.90
CA TYR A 120 -25.34 -8.01 -10.82
C TYR A 120 -25.23 -7.37 -12.21
N ASP A 121 -25.84 -6.18 -12.39
CA ASP A 121 -25.55 -5.29 -13.52
C ASP A 121 -24.21 -4.58 -13.25
N ALA A 122 -23.11 -5.26 -13.59
CA ALA A 122 -21.75 -4.78 -13.29
C ALA A 122 -21.01 -4.35 -14.56
N ARG A 123 -20.36 -3.17 -14.49
CA ARG A 123 -19.58 -2.59 -15.57
C ARG A 123 -18.31 -1.92 -15.06
N THR A 124 -17.40 -1.63 -15.95
CA THR A 124 -16.17 -0.90 -15.68
C THR A 124 -16.31 0.55 -16.10
N GLU A 125 -15.74 1.46 -15.34
CA GLU A 125 -15.58 2.86 -15.71
C GLU A 125 -14.14 3.28 -15.42
N LYS A 126 -13.55 4.03 -16.37
CA LYS A 126 -12.21 4.60 -16.16
C LYS A 126 -12.33 5.85 -15.28
N THR A 127 -11.47 5.93 -14.28
CA THR A 127 -11.30 7.14 -13.47
C THR A 127 -9.95 7.79 -13.76
N GLN A 128 -9.78 9.05 -13.34
CA GLN A 128 -8.49 9.75 -13.44
C GLN A 128 -7.45 9.23 -12.44
N TYR A 129 -7.86 8.39 -11.50
CA TYR A 129 -6.98 7.79 -10.50
C TYR A 129 -6.54 6.40 -10.96
N GLU A 130 -5.27 6.30 -11.31
CA GLU A 130 -4.59 5.02 -11.49
C GLU A 130 -4.18 4.53 -10.10
N GLY A 131 -4.73 3.39 -9.64
CA GLY A 131 -4.38 2.79 -8.36
C GLY A 131 -3.00 2.13 -8.36
N GLU A 132 -2.58 1.57 -7.22
CA GLU A 132 -1.29 0.87 -7.05
C GLU A 132 -1.00 -0.23 -8.09
N SER A 133 -2.04 -0.80 -8.72
CA SER A 133 -1.89 -1.79 -9.79
C SER A 133 -1.21 -1.22 -11.04
N SER A 134 -1.43 0.06 -11.37
CA SER A 134 -0.80 0.69 -12.52
C SER A 134 0.69 0.98 -12.28
N GLU A 135 1.10 1.19 -11.04
CA GLU A 135 2.52 1.31 -10.68
C GLU A 135 3.24 -0.03 -10.87
N MET A 136 2.59 -1.14 -10.51
CA MET A 136 3.17 -2.48 -10.68
C MET A 136 3.20 -2.92 -12.16
N GLU A 137 2.20 -2.56 -12.97
CA GLU A 137 2.21 -2.84 -14.41
C GLU A 137 3.31 -2.04 -15.11
N LYS A 138 3.54 -0.78 -14.71
CA LYS A 138 4.66 0.04 -15.21
C LYS A 138 6.02 -0.56 -14.82
N GLU A 139 6.18 -1.01 -13.58
CA GLU A 139 7.39 -1.71 -13.13
C GLU A 139 7.62 -3.04 -13.87
N GLU A 140 6.56 -3.79 -14.21
CA GLU A 140 6.69 -5.03 -15.00
C GLU A 140 7.06 -4.78 -16.46
N VAL A 141 6.62 -3.68 -17.05
CA VAL A 141 6.98 -3.29 -18.41
C VAL A 141 8.43 -2.81 -18.46
N GLU A 142 8.86 -1.95 -17.53
CA GLU A 142 10.24 -1.49 -17.44
C GLU A 142 11.24 -2.65 -17.24
N VAL A 143 10.88 -3.65 -16.43
CA VAL A 143 11.75 -4.82 -16.21
C VAL A 143 11.86 -5.69 -17.46
N LYS A 144 10.82 -5.78 -18.30
CA LYS A 144 10.86 -6.53 -19.56
C LYS A 144 11.71 -5.82 -20.62
N GLU A 145 11.64 -4.48 -20.70
CA GLU A 145 12.44 -3.68 -21.63
C GLU A 145 13.96 -3.68 -21.30
N ILE A 146 14.33 -3.93 -20.05
CA ILE A 146 15.74 -4.02 -19.63
C ILE A 146 16.34 -5.43 -19.90
N GLN A 147 15.50 -6.43 -20.13
CA GLN A 147 15.92 -7.82 -20.36
C GLN A 147 15.95 -8.22 -21.85
N GLU A 148 15.55 -7.34 -22.75
CA GLU A 148 15.75 -7.44 -24.21
C GLU A 148 16.97 -6.60 -24.67
#